data_5ecc3eeca7d2cfbfb9cc9148ac642d96
#
_entry.id   5ecc3eeca7d2cfbfb9cc9148ac642d96
#
_cell.length_a   1.000
_cell.length_b   1.000
_cell.length_c   1.000
_cell.angle_alpha   90.00
_cell.angle_beta   90.00
_cell.angle_gamma   90.00
#
_symmetry.space_group_name_H-M   'P 1'
#
loop_
_entity.id
_entity.type
_entity.pdbx_description
1 polymer ?
#
loop_
_entity_poly.entity_id
_entity_poly.type
_entity_poly.pdbx_seq_one_letter_code
_entity_poly.pdbx_strand_id
1 'polypeptide(L)'
;GNLDEILVYLATCNGLIIDVRDNGGGNLTNSSRIAARFTNSKILTGFIQHKTGTGHSDFSQPEPIYLEPSNSIRWQKKVVILTNRRCYSATNDFVNLMRSIDNGKIIQVGDQTGGGSGLPFTSELPNGWSIRFSASPHFDKNMQPLEEGILPDIAIDMTEDDQSKHRDTLIEKAFEILSE
;
A
#
# COMPACT_ATOMS: atom_id res chain seq x y z
N GLY A 1 12.22 -2.34 -15.95
CA GLY A 1 12.85 -1.14 -15.44
C GLY A 1 13.45 -1.40 -14.07
N ASN A 2 14.60 -0.85 -13.81
CA ASN A 2 15.31 -1.08 -12.57
C ASN A 2 14.96 0.05 -11.58
N LEU A 3 14.20 -0.27 -10.53
CA LEU A 3 13.79 0.71 -9.50
C LEU A 3 15.02 1.42 -8.89
N ASP A 4 16.13 0.70 -8.72
CA ASP A 4 17.34 1.27 -8.13
C ASP A 4 17.93 2.37 -9.03
N GLU A 5 17.91 2.21 -10.35
CA GLU A 5 18.35 3.23 -11.32
C GLU A 5 17.45 4.48 -11.23
N ILE A 6 16.15 4.30 -11.10
CA ILE A 6 15.19 5.41 -10.91
C ILE A 6 15.51 6.17 -9.63
N LEU A 7 15.71 5.48 -8.51
CA LEU A 7 16.03 6.12 -7.24
C LEU A 7 17.40 6.82 -7.25
N VAL A 8 18.38 6.27 -7.97
CA VAL A 8 19.67 6.96 -8.19
C VAL A 8 19.46 8.22 -9.01
N TYR A 9 18.71 8.16 -10.10
CA TYR A 9 18.42 9.33 -10.94
C TYR A 9 17.70 10.43 -10.15
N LEU A 10 16.78 10.06 -9.28
CA LEU A 10 16.03 11.00 -8.45
C LEU A 10 16.76 11.40 -7.16
N ALA A 11 17.98 10.94 -6.92
CA ALA A 11 18.71 11.17 -5.65
C ALA A 11 18.92 12.64 -5.31
N THR A 12 18.92 13.55 -6.29
CA THR A 12 19.03 15.01 -6.08
C THR A 12 17.70 15.68 -5.71
N CYS A 13 16.56 15.00 -5.92
CA CYS A 13 15.24 15.53 -5.55
C CYS A 13 15.09 15.60 -4.03
N ASN A 14 14.29 16.56 -3.53
CA ASN A 14 14.03 16.72 -2.09
C ASN A 14 13.05 15.68 -1.53
N GLY A 15 12.19 15.11 -2.37
CA GLY A 15 11.21 14.10 -2.00
C GLY A 15 10.68 13.34 -3.21
N LEU A 16 9.79 12.39 -2.97
CA LEU A 16 9.12 11.60 -4.01
C LEU A 16 7.61 11.71 -3.86
N ILE A 17 6.92 11.74 -4.98
CA ILE A 17 5.49 11.46 -5.07
C ILE A 17 5.36 10.06 -5.68
N ILE A 18 4.68 9.16 -4.97
CA ILE A 18 4.35 7.82 -5.45
C ILE A 18 2.85 7.78 -5.69
N ASP A 19 2.46 7.91 -6.93
CA ASP A 19 1.05 7.84 -7.31
C ASP A 19 0.64 6.38 -7.54
N VAL A 20 -0.21 5.86 -6.67
CA VAL A 20 -0.78 4.52 -6.77
C VAL A 20 -2.29 4.54 -6.99
N ARG A 21 -2.85 5.71 -7.29
CA ARG A 21 -4.28 5.83 -7.62
C ARG A 21 -4.63 4.91 -8.80
N ASP A 22 -5.80 4.33 -8.74
CA ASP A 22 -6.35 3.40 -9.74
C ASP A 22 -5.54 2.09 -9.92
N ASN A 23 -4.57 1.80 -9.06
CA ASN A 23 -3.81 0.57 -9.10
C ASN A 23 -4.54 -0.56 -8.34
N GLY A 24 -5.12 -1.49 -9.07
CA GLY A 24 -5.90 -2.61 -8.53
C GLY A 24 -5.07 -3.73 -7.88
N GLY A 25 -3.75 -3.58 -7.76
CA GLY A 25 -2.88 -4.55 -7.12
C GLY A 25 -2.12 -5.46 -8.09
N GLY A 26 -1.79 -6.66 -7.66
CA GLY A 26 -0.99 -7.61 -8.44
C GLY A 26 -0.16 -8.54 -7.57
N ASN A 27 1.15 -8.56 -7.77
CA ASN A 27 2.06 -9.44 -7.03
C ASN A 27 2.60 -8.78 -5.75
N LEU A 28 2.30 -9.37 -4.59
CA LEU A 28 2.77 -8.92 -3.27
C LEU A 28 4.30 -8.81 -3.16
N THR A 29 5.04 -9.67 -3.85
CA THR A 29 6.51 -9.59 -3.87
C THR A 29 7.00 -8.25 -4.41
N ASN A 30 6.30 -7.67 -5.38
CA ASN A 30 6.65 -6.35 -5.91
C ASN A 30 6.42 -5.26 -4.86
N SER A 31 5.31 -5.33 -4.11
CA SER A 31 5.02 -4.39 -3.01
C SER A 31 6.14 -4.38 -1.97
N SER A 32 6.54 -5.57 -1.49
CA SER A 32 7.64 -5.71 -0.52
C SER A 32 8.98 -5.26 -1.10
N ARG A 33 9.30 -5.62 -2.35
CA ARG A 33 10.55 -5.20 -3.01
C ARG A 33 10.65 -3.69 -3.18
N ILE A 34 9.55 -3.01 -3.48
CA ILE A 34 9.53 -1.56 -3.57
C ILE A 34 9.68 -0.95 -2.18
N ALA A 35 8.82 -1.33 -1.22
CA ALA A 35 8.81 -0.78 0.13
C ALA A 35 10.14 -0.98 0.87
N ALA A 36 10.85 -2.08 0.63
CA ALA A 36 12.18 -2.37 1.22
C ALA A 36 13.23 -1.27 0.97
N ARG A 37 13.04 -0.41 -0.02
CA ARG A 37 13.94 0.71 -0.33
C ARG A 37 13.70 1.95 0.52
N PHE A 38 12.67 1.94 1.35
CA PHE A 38 12.29 3.09 2.17
C PHE A 38 12.55 2.88 3.66
N THR A 39 12.96 1.68 4.08
CA THR A 39 13.36 1.38 5.45
C THR A 39 14.85 1.06 5.58
N ASN A 40 15.44 1.34 6.75
CA ASN A 40 16.82 1.00 7.10
C ASN A 40 16.92 -0.20 8.05
N SER A 41 15.80 -0.68 8.57
CA SER A 41 15.76 -1.77 9.55
C SER A 41 14.64 -2.75 9.21
N LYS A 42 14.77 -3.97 9.72
CA LYS A 42 13.67 -4.93 9.75
C LYS A 42 12.56 -4.38 10.63
N ILE A 43 11.34 -4.31 10.09
CA ILE A 43 10.17 -3.78 10.80
C ILE A 43 9.00 -4.75 10.72
N LEU A 44 8.21 -4.80 11.79
CA LEU A 44 6.91 -5.47 11.78
C LEU A 44 5.92 -4.62 11.00
N THR A 45 5.26 -5.20 10.00
CA THR A 45 4.31 -4.49 9.14
C THR A 45 2.87 -4.95 9.32
N GLY A 46 2.67 -6.10 9.95
CA GLY A 46 1.35 -6.63 10.19
C GLY A 46 1.35 -8.10 10.51
N PHE A 47 0.18 -8.71 10.36
CA PHE A 47 -0.03 -10.12 10.63
C PHE A 47 -0.91 -10.73 9.55
N ILE A 48 -0.78 -12.05 9.38
CA ILE A 48 -1.62 -12.87 8.51
C ILE A 48 -2.15 -14.06 9.29
N GLN A 49 -3.38 -14.49 8.97
CA GLN A 49 -3.91 -15.76 9.42
C GLN A 49 -4.21 -16.66 8.21
N HIS A 50 -4.08 -17.95 8.40
CA HIS A 50 -4.36 -18.94 7.38
C HIS A 50 -5.55 -19.81 7.79
N LYS A 51 -6.35 -20.20 6.81
CA LYS A 51 -7.46 -21.11 7.02
C LYS A 51 -6.94 -22.49 7.45
N THR A 52 -7.45 -23.02 8.57
CA THR A 52 -7.01 -24.31 9.16
C THR A 52 -8.08 -25.40 9.10
N GLY A 53 -9.31 -25.05 8.74
CA GLY A 53 -10.44 -25.99 8.68
C GLY A 53 -11.61 -25.45 7.88
N THR A 54 -12.74 -26.16 7.91
CA THR A 54 -13.97 -25.85 7.15
C THR A 54 -14.93 -24.92 7.89
N GLY A 55 -14.77 -24.77 9.20
CA GLY A 55 -15.60 -23.89 10.01
C GLY A 55 -15.33 -22.41 9.72
N HIS A 56 -16.30 -21.54 9.90
CA HIS A 56 -16.19 -20.11 9.60
C HIS A 56 -15.00 -19.44 10.32
N SER A 57 -14.74 -19.82 11.56
CA SER A 57 -13.71 -19.23 12.42
C SER A 57 -12.41 -20.04 12.50
N ASP A 58 -12.24 -21.07 11.68
CA ASP A 58 -11.06 -21.94 11.70
C ASP A 58 -9.86 -21.25 11.04
N PHE A 59 -9.17 -20.42 11.80
CA PHE A 59 -7.94 -19.74 11.38
C PHE A 59 -6.77 -20.07 12.30
N SER A 60 -5.55 -19.97 11.77
CA SER A 60 -4.31 -20.03 12.55
C SER A 60 -4.22 -18.89 13.56
N GLN A 61 -3.30 -19.00 14.51
CA GLN A 61 -2.85 -17.80 15.24
C GLN A 61 -2.27 -16.79 14.24
N PRO A 62 -2.36 -15.48 14.52
CA PRO A 62 -1.76 -14.46 13.67
C PRO A 62 -0.25 -14.65 13.57
N GLU A 63 0.27 -14.74 12.35
CA GLU A 63 1.69 -14.86 12.06
C GLU A 63 2.24 -13.49 11.66
N PRO A 64 3.36 -13.03 12.26
CA PRO A 64 3.89 -11.69 11.99
C PRO A 64 4.50 -11.60 10.59
N ILE A 65 4.24 -10.49 9.92
CA ILE A 65 4.82 -10.14 8.63
C ILE A 65 5.87 -9.05 8.84
N TYR A 66 7.08 -9.28 8.35
CA TYR A 66 8.19 -8.33 8.45
C TYR A 66 8.60 -7.82 7.07
N LEU A 67 8.99 -6.55 7.03
CA LEU A 67 9.69 -5.95 5.90
C LEU A 67 11.18 -5.85 6.22
N GLU A 68 12.01 -6.49 5.40
CA GLU A 68 13.47 -6.38 5.49
C GLU A 68 13.95 -5.21 4.61
N PRO A 69 14.98 -4.46 5.03
CA PRO A 69 15.53 -3.40 4.20
C PRO A 69 16.23 -3.96 2.96
N SER A 70 16.16 -3.22 1.85
CA SER A 70 16.92 -3.55 0.65
C SER A 70 18.43 -3.51 0.91
N ASN A 71 19.17 -4.46 0.32
CA ASN A 71 20.64 -4.41 0.31
C ASN A 71 21.21 -3.43 -0.74
N SER A 72 20.33 -2.85 -1.55
CA SER A 72 20.63 -1.89 -2.60
C SER A 72 20.40 -0.46 -2.12
N ILE A 73 20.06 0.46 -3.04
CA ILE A 73 19.77 1.84 -2.70
C ILE A 73 18.58 1.97 -1.73
N ARG A 74 18.64 2.94 -0.83
CA ARG A 74 17.56 3.27 0.09
C ARG A 74 17.24 4.76 0.04
N TRP A 75 15.95 5.04 -0.09
CA TRP A 75 15.44 6.41 -0.09
C TRP A 75 15.07 6.83 1.32
N GLN A 76 15.68 7.90 1.82
CA GLN A 76 15.50 8.36 3.19
C GLN A 76 14.96 9.79 3.31
N LYS A 77 14.45 10.33 2.20
CA LYS A 77 13.80 11.64 2.14
C LYS A 77 12.30 11.50 2.22
N LYS A 78 11.56 12.61 2.28
CA LYS A 78 10.09 12.64 2.30
C LYS A 78 9.49 11.87 1.11
N VAL A 79 8.37 11.21 1.36
CA VAL A 79 7.57 10.51 0.35
C VAL A 79 6.10 10.84 0.57
N VAL A 80 5.43 11.28 -0.46
CA VAL A 80 3.98 11.40 -0.48
C VAL A 80 3.39 10.30 -1.34
N ILE A 81 2.44 9.55 -0.81
CA ILE A 81 1.73 8.48 -1.51
C ILE A 81 0.33 8.97 -1.83
N LEU A 82 -0.03 9.01 -3.12
CA LEU A 82 -1.37 9.38 -3.55
C LEU A 82 -2.24 8.14 -3.66
N THR A 83 -3.39 8.14 -2.99
CA THR A 83 -4.30 7.00 -2.93
C THR A 83 -5.74 7.37 -3.27
N ASN A 84 -6.50 6.38 -3.71
CA ASN A 84 -7.96 6.44 -3.86
C ASN A 84 -8.59 5.05 -3.62
N ARG A 85 -9.92 4.96 -3.70
CA ARG A 85 -10.68 3.71 -3.49
C ARG A 85 -10.34 2.57 -4.46
N ARG A 86 -9.65 2.83 -5.56
CA ARG A 86 -9.21 1.81 -6.51
C ARG A 86 -7.81 1.27 -6.21
N CYS A 87 -7.11 1.80 -5.19
CA CYS A 87 -5.92 1.18 -4.64
C CYS A 87 -6.32 -0.11 -3.91
N TYR A 88 -6.13 -1.27 -4.53
CA TYR A 88 -6.72 -2.52 -4.08
C TYR A 88 -5.69 -3.65 -3.99
N SER A 89 -5.93 -4.65 -3.12
CA SER A 89 -5.12 -5.87 -3.03
C SER A 89 -3.63 -5.55 -2.77
N ALA A 90 -2.69 -6.03 -3.59
CA ALA A 90 -1.25 -5.80 -3.40
C ALA A 90 -0.86 -4.30 -3.32
N THR A 91 -1.66 -3.38 -3.87
CA THR A 91 -1.45 -1.94 -3.68
C THR A 91 -1.87 -1.50 -2.29
N ASN A 92 -2.96 -2.04 -1.75
CA ASN A 92 -3.34 -1.82 -0.36
C ASN A 92 -2.24 -2.33 0.60
N ASP A 93 -1.71 -3.54 0.34
CA ASP A 93 -0.58 -4.07 1.10
C ASP A 93 0.67 -3.17 0.97
N PHE A 94 0.95 -2.63 -0.23
CA PHE A 94 2.05 -1.68 -0.41
C PHE A 94 1.89 -0.43 0.45
N VAL A 95 0.69 0.15 0.49
CA VAL A 95 0.40 1.31 1.34
C VAL A 95 0.61 0.95 2.82
N ASN A 96 0.14 -0.22 3.27
CA ASN A 96 0.38 -0.70 4.63
C ASN A 96 1.87 -0.85 4.95
N LEU A 97 2.65 -1.45 4.05
CA LEU A 97 4.10 -1.59 4.21
C LEU A 97 4.78 -0.23 4.37
N MET A 98 4.45 0.73 3.51
CA MET A 98 5.02 2.07 3.55
C MET A 98 4.64 2.81 4.84
N ARG A 99 3.38 2.75 5.26
CA ARG A 99 2.90 3.38 6.51
C ARG A 99 3.47 2.73 7.77
N SER A 100 3.88 1.47 7.69
CA SER A 100 4.55 0.78 8.80
C SER A 100 5.96 1.31 9.06
N ILE A 101 6.55 2.02 8.08
CA ILE A 101 7.85 2.67 8.22
C ILE A 101 7.67 3.97 9.01
N ASP A 102 7.79 3.84 10.32
CA ASP A 102 7.58 4.93 11.28
C ASP A 102 8.83 5.83 11.37
N ASN A 103 9.03 6.67 10.35
CA ASN A 103 10.15 7.62 10.27
C ASN A 103 9.71 9.08 10.10
N GLY A 104 8.40 9.35 10.17
CA GLY A 104 7.83 10.68 10.00
C GLY A 104 7.97 11.28 8.59
N LYS A 105 8.39 10.49 7.60
CA LYS A 105 8.68 10.97 6.24
C LYS A 105 7.71 10.46 5.19
N ILE A 106 6.83 9.53 5.53
CA ILE A 106 5.87 8.93 4.61
C ILE A 106 4.49 9.45 4.95
N ILE A 107 3.85 10.11 3.99
CA ILE A 107 2.55 10.76 4.16
C ILE A 107 1.62 10.25 3.07
N GLN A 108 0.47 9.73 3.45
CA GLN A 108 -0.59 9.30 2.53
C GLN A 108 -1.59 10.43 2.32
N VAL A 109 -1.85 10.77 1.05
CA VAL A 109 -2.76 11.85 0.64
C VAL A 109 -3.82 11.32 -0.32
N GLY A 110 -5.04 11.78 -0.19
CA GLY A 110 -6.16 11.44 -1.07
C GLY A 110 -7.31 10.79 -0.33
N ASP A 111 -7.87 9.71 -0.89
CA ASP A 111 -8.95 8.96 -0.26
C ASP A 111 -8.44 7.64 0.33
N GLN A 112 -9.25 7.02 1.17
CA GLN A 112 -9.05 5.68 1.71
C GLN A 112 -8.80 4.69 0.57
N THR A 113 -7.90 3.74 0.77
CA THR A 113 -7.71 2.65 -0.19
C THR A 113 -8.92 1.70 -0.24
N GLY A 114 -8.99 0.88 -1.27
CA GLY A 114 -10.12 -0.05 -1.47
C GLY A 114 -10.04 -1.35 -0.67
N GLY A 115 -8.92 -1.62 0.01
CA GLY A 115 -8.74 -2.85 0.79
C GLY A 115 -8.42 -4.07 -0.05
N GLY A 116 -9.08 -5.19 0.23
CA GLY A 116 -9.01 -6.43 -0.54
C GLY A 116 -7.74 -7.24 -0.38
N SER A 117 -6.97 -7.01 0.68
CA SER A 117 -5.86 -7.87 1.07
C SER A 117 -6.37 -9.22 1.58
N GLY A 118 -5.70 -10.35 1.23
CA GLY A 118 -6.15 -11.64 1.79
C GLY A 118 -5.92 -12.86 0.94
N LEU A 119 -5.01 -12.83 -0.03
CA LEU A 119 -4.62 -13.99 -0.84
C LEU A 119 -5.83 -14.76 -1.41
N PRO A 120 -6.62 -14.15 -2.30
CA PRO A 120 -7.87 -14.73 -2.75
C PRO A 120 -7.64 -16.00 -3.57
N PHE A 121 -8.53 -16.96 -3.43
CA PHE A 121 -8.63 -18.12 -4.30
C PHE A 121 -9.95 -18.17 -5.05
N THR A 122 -9.99 -18.94 -6.11
CA THR A 122 -11.15 -19.10 -6.96
C THR A 122 -11.73 -20.50 -6.77
N SER A 123 -13.05 -20.61 -6.66
CA SER A 123 -13.81 -21.84 -6.70
C SER A 123 -14.83 -21.78 -7.82
N GLU A 124 -15.12 -22.91 -8.45
CA GLU A 124 -16.11 -23.01 -9.51
C GLU A 124 -17.41 -23.60 -8.98
N LEU A 125 -18.53 -23.03 -9.40
CA LEU A 125 -19.88 -23.55 -9.12
C LEU A 125 -20.29 -24.58 -10.18
N PRO A 126 -21.25 -25.49 -9.84
CA PRO A 126 -21.72 -26.52 -10.79
C PRO A 126 -22.28 -26.00 -12.12
N ASN A 127 -22.69 -24.73 -12.17
CA ASN A 127 -23.17 -24.05 -13.38
C ASN A 127 -22.06 -23.38 -14.20
N GLY A 128 -20.77 -23.56 -13.85
CA GLY A 128 -19.62 -22.98 -14.51
C GLY A 128 -19.26 -21.55 -14.09
N TRP A 129 -19.95 -20.98 -13.10
CA TRP A 129 -19.58 -19.68 -12.56
C TRP A 129 -18.42 -19.80 -11.59
N SER A 130 -17.52 -18.81 -11.62
CA SER A 130 -16.41 -18.72 -10.67
C SER A 130 -16.75 -17.76 -9.54
N ILE A 131 -16.44 -18.19 -8.32
CA ILE A 131 -16.46 -17.35 -7.13
C ILE A 131 -15.02 -17.10 -6.70
N ARG A 132 -14.67 -15.85 -6.42
CA ARG A 132 -13.36 -15.49 -5.87
C ARG A 132 -13.55 -14.85 -4.50
N PHE A 133 -12.82 -15.33 -3.51
CA PHE A 133 -12.91 -14.83 -2.14
C PHE A 133 -11.57 -14.92 -1.41
N SER A 134 -11.40 -14.05 -0.44
CA SER A 134 -10.25 -14.00 0.46
C SER A 134 -10.33 -15.13 1.48
N ALA A 135 -9.19 -15.73 1.80
CA ALA A 135 -9.10 -16.82 2.79
C ALA A 135 -8.01 -16.61 3.83
N SER A 136 -7.27 -15.52 3.73
CA SER A 136 -6.16 -15.21 4.63
C SER A 136 -6.32 -13.79 5.14
N PRO A 137 -7.02 -13.57 6.26
CA PRO A 137 -7.14 -12.23 6.85
C PRO A 137 -5.76 -11.60 7.08
N HIS A 138 -5.60 -10.39 6.58
CA HIS A 138 -4.42 -9.55 6.78
C HIS A 138 -4.74 -8.41 7.75
N PHE A 139 -3.81 -8.11 8.62
CA PHE A 139 -3.91 -7.05 9.62
C PHE A 139 -2.69 -6.16 9.57
N ASP A 140 -2.86 -4.91 9.95
CA ASP A 140 -1.74 -4.00 10.19
C ASP A 140 -0.94 -4.38 11.47
N LYS A 141 0.11 -3.63 11.78
CA LYS A 141 0.93 -3.85 12.99
C LYS A 141 0.18 -3.67 14.32
N ASN A 142 -1.01 -3.05 14.29
CA ASN A 142 -1.90 -2.84 15.45
C ASN A 142 -3.09 -3.79 15.44
N MET A 143 -3.07 -4.85 14.61
CA MET A 143 -4.15 -5.84 14.45
C MET A 143 -5.46 -5.25 13.90
N GLN A 144 -5.39 -4.13 13.14
CA GLN A 144 -6.55 -3.64 12.41
C GLN A 144 -6.67 -4.36 11.05
N PRO A 145 -7.86 -4.82 10.65
CA PRO A 145 -8.06 -5.50 9.38
C PRO A 145 -7.72 -4.59 8.19
N LEU A 146 -6.95 -5.12 7.23
CA LEU A 146 -6.63 -4.40 5.99
C LEU A 146 -7.72 -4.51 4.92
N GLU A 147 -8.70 -5.38 5.10
CA GLU A 147 -9.79 -5.64 4.15
C GLU A 147 -10.63 -4.39 3.86
N GLU A 148 -10.82 -3.54 4.85
CA GLU A 148 -11.64 -2.34 4.75
C GLU A 148 -10.90 -1.15 4.13
N GLY A 149 -9.61 -1.30 3.85
CA GLY A 149 -8.75 -0.26 3.33
C GLY A 149 -8.10 0.61 4.42
N ILE A 150 -7.21 1.50 3.99
CA ILE A 150 -6.35 2.32 4.84
C ILE A 150 -6.74 3.79 4.66
N LEU A 151 -7.09 4.47 5.75
CA LEU A 151 -7.39 5.89 5.75
C LEU A 151 -6.12 6.71 5.48
N PRO A 152 -6.19 7.79 4.68
CA PRO A 152 -5.06 8.67 4.44
C PRO A 152 -4.74 9.53 5.67
N ASP A 153 -3.51 10.05 5.72
CA ASP A 153 -3.12 11.06 6.72
C ASP A 153 -3.77 12.41 6.40
N ILE A 154 -3.91 12.71 5.11
CA ILE A 154 -4.57 13.93 4.60
C ILE A 154 -5.64 13.51 3.61
N ALA A 155 -6.90 13.57 4.05
CA ALA A 155 -8.04 13.32 3.19
C ALA A 155 -8.33 14.54 2.31
N ILE A 156 -8.26 14.37 1.00
CA ILE A 156 -8.52 15.41 0.02
C ILE A 156 -8.98 14.80 -1.30
N ASP A 157 -9.92 15.44 -1.95
CA ASP A 157 -10.42 15.08 -3.28
C ASP A 157 -10.07 16.14 -4.31
N MET A 158 -10.25 15.80 -5.58
CA MET A 158 -10.17 16.76 -6.69
C MET A 158 -11.18 17.88 -6.50
N THR A 159 -10.72 19.14 -6.52
CA THR A 159 -11.62 20.29 -6.51
C THR A 159 -12.13 20.62 -7.91
N GLU A 160 -13.35 21.15 -8.01
CA GLU A 160 -13.91 21.60 -9.29
C GLU A 160 -13.06 22.71 -9.91
N ASP A 161 -12.49 23.60 -9.09
CA ASP A 161 -11.61 24.69 -9.51
C ASP A 161 -10.33 24.16 -10.16
N ASP A 162 -9.65 23.21 -9.53
CA ASP A 162 -8.45 22.62 -10.09
C ASP A 162 -8.76 21.80 -11.34
N GLN A 163 -9.85 21.03 -11.33
CA GLN A 163 -10.27 20.27 -12.49
C GLN A 163 -10.54 21.17 -13.70
N SER A 164 -11.20 22.31 -13.48
CA SER A 164 -11.47 23.30 -14.55
C SER A 164 -10.20 23.93 -15.12
N LYS A 165 -9.13 23.98 -14.30
CA LYS A 165 -7.82 24.52 -14.67
C LYS A 165 -6.83 23.45 -15.12
N HIS A 166 -7.27 22.21 -15.31
CA HIS A 166 -6.43 21.05 -15.65
C HIS A 166 -5.28 20.82 -14.65
N ARG A 167 -5.51 21.10 -13.36
CA ARG A 167 -4.59 20.83 -12.27
C ARG A 167 -5.06 19.61 -11.48
N ASP A 168 -4.13 18.92 -10.87
CA ASP A 168 -4.42 17.79 -9.98
C ASP A 168 -4.25 18.25 -8.51
N THR A 169 -5.37 18.40 -7.80
CA THR A 169 -5.39 18.87 -6.40
C THR A 169 -4.49 18.03 -5.49
N LEU A 170 -4.44 16.71 -5.70
CA LEU A 170 -3.63 15.83 -4.88
C LEU A 170 -2.13 16.01 -5.16
N ILE A 171 -1.76 16.19 -6.42
CA ILE A 171 -0.37 16.47 -6.81
C ILE A 171 0.06 17.85 -6.28
N GLU A 172 -0.78 18.87 -6.38
CA GLU A 172 -0.49 20.21 -5.83
C GLU A 172 -0.26 20.12 -4.32
N LYS A 173 -1.10 19.38 -3.59
CA LYS A 173 -0.95 19.15 -2.16
C LYS A 173 0.34 18.39 -1.83
N ALA A 174 0.71 17.42 -2.66
CA ALA A 174 1.97 16.69 -2.49
C ALA A 174 3.19 17.59 -2.67
N PHE A 175 3.18 18.52 -3.64
CA PHE A 175 4.24 19.50 -3.81
C PHE A 175 4.35 20.46 -2.62
N GLU A 176 3.21 20.92 -2.08
CA GLU A 176 3.18 21.73 -0.86
C GLU A 176 3.90 21.02 0.29
N ILE A 177 3.52 19.76 0.58
CA ILE A 177 4.12 18.94 1.64
C ILE A 177 5.63 18.73 1.44
N LEU A 178 6.07 18.51 0.20
CA LEU A 178 7.48 18.26 -0.11
C LEU A 178 8.33 19.55 -0.08
N SER A 179 7.70 20.71 -0.10
CA SER A 179 8.37 22.03 -0.06
C SER A 179 8.61 22.54 1.37
N GLU A 180 7.96 21.95 2.37
CA GLU A 180 8.17 22.19 3.80
C GLU A 180 9.43 21.45 4.32
#